data_49d2603fbc364f182c04f742ba30cfef
#
_entry.id   49d2603fbc364f182c04f742ba30cfef
#
_cell.length_a   1.000
_cell.length_b   1.000
_cell.length_c   1.000
_cell.angle_alpha   90.00
_cell.angle_beta   90.00
_cell.angle_gamma   90.00
#
_symmetry.space_group_name_H-M   'P 1'
#
loop_
_entity.id
_entity.type
_entity.pdbx_description
1 polymer ?
#
loop_
_entity_poly.entity_id
_entity_poly.type
_entity_poly.pdbx_seq_one_letter_code
_entity_poly.pdbx_strand_id
1 'polypeptide(L)'
;MSTIPLDYETLRLLWWALLGILLIGFAVMGGRDLGVGTLLPFVAKTDDERRVLINLVGPTWEGNQVWLVLGGGSIFAAWPQLYAVTFSGFYIAMIAILLALIIRPVGFKFRGKVSDPRWRAVWDTALFIGGFVPSLIFGVAVGNVFLGAPFQLDVT
;
A
#
# COMPACT_ATOMS: atom_id res chain seq x y z
N MET A 1 22.29 -28.89 -20.20
CA MET A 1 21.55 -27.59 -20.24
C MET A 1 20.08 -27.93 -20.20
N SER A 2 19.42 -27.65 -19.08
CA SER A 2 17.96 -27.81 -18.97
C SER A 2 17.32 -26.72 -19.82
N THR A 3 16.79 -27.08 -20.96
CA THR A 3 15.93 -26.19 -21.75
C THR A 3 14.68 -25.93 -20.95
N ILE A 4 14.53 -24.70 -20.47
CA ILE A 4 13.25 -24.22 -19.91
C ILE A 4 12.23 -24.37 -21.05
N PRO A 5 11.17 -25.17 -20.89
CA PRO A 5 10.25 -25.51 -21.99
C PRO A 5 9.29 -24.33 -22.33
N LEU A 6 9.53 -23.14 -21.78
CA LEU A 6 8.70 -21.96 -21.96
C LEU A 6 9.51 -20.94 -22.79
N ASP A 7 8.89 -20.43 -23.84
CA ASP A 7 9.44 -19.33 -24.61
C ASP A 7 9.35 -18.00 -23.84
N TYR A 8 10.10 -16.99 -24.27
CA TYR A 8 10.15 -15.67 -23.62
C TYR A 8 8.78 -15.00 -23.54
N GLU A 9 7.95 -15.12 -24.57
CA GLU A 9 6.62 -14.52 -24.60
C GLU A 9 5.68 -15.12 -23.56
N THR A 10 5.70 -16.45 -23.41
CA THR A 10 4.92 -17.15 -22.39
C THR A 10 5.36 -16.74 -20.99
N LEU A 11 6.68 -16.64 -20.73
CA LEU A 11 7.20 -16.19 -19.45
C LEU A 11 6.77 -14.75 -19.13
N ARG A 12 6.79 -13.87 -20.13
CA ARG A 12 6.35 -12.48 -19.98
C ARG A 12 4.86 -12.40 -19.60
N LEU A 13 4.01 -13.17 -20.26
CA LEU A 13 2.59 -13.23 -19.95
C LEU A 13 2.32 -13.78 -18.55
N LEU A 14 3.06 -14.82 -18.14
CA LEU A 14 2.95 -15.37 -16.77
C LEU A 14 3.32 -14.33 -15.71
N TRP A 15 4.39 -13.56 -15.93
CA TRP A 15 4.79 -12.50 -15.00
C TRP A 15 3.74 -11.38 -14.92
N TRP A 16 3.12 -11.01 -16.04
CA TRP A 16 2.02 -10.04 -16.04
C TRP A 16 0.80 -10.57 -15.27
N ALA A 17 0.44 -11.83 -15.46
CA ALA A 17 -0.66 -12.45 -14.73
C ALA A 17 -0.37 -12.51 -13.22
N LEU A 18 0.83 -12.92 -12.83
CA LEU A 18 1.26 -12.94 -11.43
C LEU A 18 1.23 -11.54 -10.80
N LEU A 19 1.75 -10.53 -11.49
CA LEU A 19 1.68 -9.15 -11.01
C LEU A 19 0.23 -8.70 -10.82
N GLY A 20 -0.65 -9.00 -11.78
CA GLY A 20 -2.08 -8.71 -11.66
C GLY A 20 -2.72 -9.33 -10.41
N ILE A 21 -2.42 -10.60 -10.14
CA ILE A 21 -2.90 -11.30 -8.94
C ILE A 21 -2.38 -10.62 -7.66
N LEU A 22 -1.11 -10.25 -7.61
CA LEU A 22 -0.53 -9.55 -6.46
C LEU A 22 -1.18 -8.19 -6.21
N LEU A 23 -1.42 -7.42 -7.27
CA LEU A 23 -2.08 -6.11 -7.16
C LEU A 23 -3.55 -6.25 -6.74
N ILE A 24 -4.27 -7.25 -7.23
CA ILE A 24 -5.65 -7.56 -6.80
C ILE A 24 -5.65 -7.97 -5.33
N GLY A 25 -4.73 -8.85 -4.91
CA GLY A 25 -4.56 -9.24 -3.52
C GLY A 25 -4.31 -8.03 -2.62
N PHE A 26 -3.43 -7.12 -3.03
CA PHE A 26 -3.20 -5.86 -2.32
C PHE A 26 -4.45 -4.97 -2.28
N ALA A 27 -5.15 -4.78 -3.40
CA ALA A 27 -6.33 -3.95 -3.46
C ALA A 27 -7.45 -4.44 -2.52
N VAL A 28 -7.65 -5.75 -2.44
CA VAL A 28 -8.68 -6.36 -1.57
C VAL A 28 -8.24 -6.38 -0.11
N MET A 29 -7.07 -6.93 0.18
CA MET A 29 -6.62 -7.17 1.56
C MET A 29 -6.05 -5.89 2.19
N GLY A 30 -5.13 -5.24 1.51
CA GLY A 30 -4.53 -3.97 1.94
C GLY A 30 -5.54 -2.82 1.89
N GLY A 31 -6.39 -2.79 0.87
CA GLY A 31 -7.46 -1.78 0.72
C GLY A 31 -8.46 -1.79 1.89
N ARG A 32 -8.82 -2.98 2.41
CA ARG A 32 -9.64 -3.09 3.62
C ARG A 32 -8.98 -2.39 4.81
N ASP A 33 -7.70 -2.63 5.03
CA ASP A 33 -6.96 -2.10 6.17
C ASP A 33 -6.75 -0.58 6.05
N LEU A 34 -6.49 -0.10 4.83
CA LEU A 34 -6.42 1.33 4.52
C LEU A 34 -7.79 2.01 4.70
N GLY A 35 -8.85 1.32 4.26
CA GLY A 35 -10.23 1.79 4.39
C GLY A 35 -10.67 1.94 5.84
N VAL A 36 -10.36 0.95 6.70
CA VAL A 36 -10.65 1.05 8.14
C VAL A 36 -9.93 2.24 8.77
N GLY A 37 -8.64 2.45 8.45
CA GLY A 37 -7.90 3.62 8.94
C GLY A 37 -8.52 4.94 8.48
N THR A 38 -8.88 5.04 7.20
CA THR A 38 -9.50 6.23 6.60
C THR A 38 -10.88 6.53 7.18
N LEU A 39 -11.71 5.52 7.39
CA LEU A 39 -13.10 5.68 7.84
C LEU A 39 -13.22 5.76 9.35
N LEU A 40 -12.16 5.45 10.09
CA LEU A 40 -12.17 5.41 11.57
C LEU A 40 -12.82 6.62 12.23
N PRO A 41 -12.46 7.89 11.91
CA PRO A 41 -13.03 9.06 12.55
C PRO A 41 -14.49 9.34 12.15
N PHE A 42 -14.93 8.83 11.00
CA PHE A 42 -16.28 9.09 10.47
C PHE A 42 -17.32 8.08 10.95
N VAL A 43 -16.93 6.81 11.03
CA VAL A 43 -17.82 5.69 11.36
C VAL A 43 -17.87 5.45 12.86
N ALA A 44 -16.72 5.50 13.54
CA ALA A 44 -16.62 5.23 14.96
C ALA A 44 -16.70 6.53 15.79
N LYS A 45 -17.78 6.74 16.48
CA LYS A 45 -18.04 7.93 17.31
C LYS A 45 -17.56 7.75 18.75
N THR A 46 -17.63 6.55 19.27
CA THR A 46 -17.20 6.21 20.63
C THR A 46 -15.82 5.53 20.62
N ASP A 47 -15.13 5.56 21.77
CA ASP A 47 -13.82 4.90 21.90
C ASP A 47 -13.91 3.38 21.73
N ASP A 48 -15.00 2.79 22.23
CA ASP A 48 -15.21 1.34 22.10
C ASP A 48 -15.43 0.92 20.63
N GLU A 49 -16.20 1.70 19.86
CA GLU A 49 -16.37 1.46 18.42
C GLU A 49 -15.03 1.55 17.67
N ARG A 50 -14.21 2.56 17.99
CA ARG A 50 -12.86 2.70 17.39
C ARG A 50 -11.98 1.50 17.72
N ARG A 51 -12.04 1.03 18.97
CA ARG A 51 -11.31 -0.13 19.43
C ARG A 51 -11.74 -1.41 18.69
N VAL A 52 -13.03 -1.59 18.47
CA VAL A 52 -13.56 -2.72 17.69
C VAL A 52 -13.04 -2.69 16.27
N LEU A 53 -13.11 -1.55 15.58
CA LEU A 53 -12.61 -1.40 14.21
C LEU A 53 -11.10 -1.65 14.10
N ILE A 54 -10.31 -1.15 15.03
CA ILE A 54 -8.87 -1.37 15.08
C ILE A 54 -8.56 -2.85 15.32
N ASN A 55 -9.28 -3.51 16.22
CA ASN A 55 -9.09 -4.93 16.50
C ASN A 55 -9.51 -5.83 15.32
N LEU A 56 -10.39 -5.37 14.44
CA LEU A 56 -10.79 -6.10 13.25
C LEU A 56 -9.63 -6.28 12.25
N VAL A 57 -8.78 -5.27 12.13
CA VAL A 57 -7.63 -5.30 11.21
C VAL A 57 -6.32 -5.65 11.92
N GLY A 58 -6.25 -5.44 13.23
CA GLY A 58 -5.07 -5.65 14.05
C GLY A 58 -4.36 -7.00 13.87
N PRO A 59 -5.06 -8.14 13.79
CA PRO A 59 -4.43 -9.44 13.61
C PRO A 59 -3.90 -9.71 12.19
N THR A 60 -4.39 -9.01 11.18
CA THR A 60 -4.18 -9.35 9.75
C THR A 60 -3.39 -8.31 8.96
N TRP A 61 -3.25 -7.08 9.45
CA TRP A 61 -2.63 -5.98 8.70
C TRP A 61 -1.17 -6.28 8.29
N GLU A 62 -0.39 -6.97 9.13
CA GLU A 62 1.00 -7.32 8.80
C GLU A 62 1.06 -8.26 7.59
N GLY A 63 0.22 -9.30 7.58
CA GLY A 63 0.12 -10.22 6.44
C GLY A 63 -0.42 -9.55 5.18
N ASN A 64 -1.37 -8.64 5.32
CA ASN A 64 -1.96 -7.93 4.18
C ASN A 64 -0.97 -6.95 3.52
N GLN A 65 -0.01 -6.41 4.27
CA GLN A 65 1.01 -5.52 3.74
C GLN A 65 2.05 -6.24 2.87
N VAL A 66 2.19 -7.55 3.03
CA VAL A 66 3.09 -8.38 2.21
C VAL A 66 2.72 -8.32 0.72
N TRP A 67 1.43 -8.20 0.38
CA TRP A 67 1.00 -8.05 -1.01
C TRP A 67 1.61 -6.83 -1.71
N LEU A 68 1.70 -5.70 -1.01
CA LEU A 68 2.35 -4.49 -1.54
C LEU A 68 3.85 -4.71 -1.77
N VAL A 69 4.52 -5.32 -0.81
CA VAL A 69 5.97 -5.61 -0.88
C VAL A 69 6.26 -6.59 -2.02
N LEU A 70 5.45 -7.64 -2.15
CA LEU A 70 5.59 -8.61 -3.24
C LEU A 70 5.31 -7.97 -4.61
N GLY A 71 4.30 -7.11 -4.70
CA GLY A 71 4.00 -6.37 -5.94
C GLY A 71 5.18 -5.51 -6.38
N GLY A 72 5.73 -4.69 -5.48
CA GLY A 72 6.92 -3.87 -5.75
C GLY A 72 8.16 -4.71 -6.10
N GLY A 73 8.40 -5.79 -5.35
CA GLY A 73 9.50 -6.72 -5.61
C GLY A 73 9.38 -7.44 -6.96
N SER A 74 8.17 -7.80 -7.36
CA SER A 74 7.90 -8.42 -8.66
C SER A 74 8.18 -7.47 -9.83
N ILE A 75 7.80 -6.20 -9.71
CA ILE A 75 8.12 -5.17 -10.71
C ILE A 75 9.64 -4.98 -10.79
N PHE A 76 10.31 -4.91 -9.65
CA PHE A 76 11.77 -4.79 -9.61
C PHE A 76 12.47 -5.96 -10.30
N ALA A 77 12.03 -7.20 -10.05
CA ALA A 77 12.64 -8.41 -10.59
C ALA A 77 12.38 -8.60 -12.09
N ALA A 78 11.14 -8.39 -12.53
CA ALA A 78 10.72 -8.67 -13.90
C ALA A 78 10.94 -7.48 -14.86
N TRP A 79 10.81 -6.24 -14.35
CA TRP A 79 10.91 -5.00 -15.14
C TRP A 79 11.70 -3.91 -14.41
N PRO A 80 13.03 -4.09 -14.23
CA PRO A 80 13.85 -3.16 -13.44
C PRO A 80 13.84 -1.73 -13.99
N GLN A 81 13.76 -1.55 -15.31
CA GLN A 81 13.66 -0.22 -15.92
C GLN A 81 12.34 0.45 -15.58
N LEU A 82 11.21 -0.27 -15.66
CA LEU A 82 9.90 0.25 -15.27
C LEU A 82 9.89 0.63 -13.79
N TYR A 83 10.48 -0.21 -12.94
CA TYR A 83 10.63 0.10 -11.51
C TYR A 83 11.38 1.42 -11.30
N ALA A 84 12.56 1.58 -11.94
CA ALA A 84 13.39 2.77 -11.81
C ALA A 84 12.65 4.04 -12.25
N VAL A 85 12.00 4.03 -13.41
CA VAL A 85 11.25 5.17 -13.96
C VAL A 85 10.08 5.53 -13.06
N THR A 86 9.30 4.54 -12.62
CA THR A 86 8.12 4.78 -11.78
C THR A 86 8.52 5.35 -10.42
N PHE A 87 9.51 4.76 -9.76
CA PHE A 87 9.94 5.22 -8.43
C PHE A 87 10.66 6.57 -8.49
N SER A 88 11.37 6.88 -9.57
CA SER A 88 11.96 8.20 -9.77
C SER A 88 10.90 9.27 -10.08
N GLY A 89 9.94 8.95 -10.94
CA GLY A 89 8.87 9.88 -11.31
C GLY A 89 7.92 10.20 -10.17
N PHE A 90 7.61 9.21 -9.32
CA PHE A 90 6.74 9.37 -8.16
C PHE A 90 7.51 9.48 -6.83
N TYR A 91 8.76 9.96 -6.85
CA TYR A 91 9.65 9.94 -5.68
C TYR A 91 9.04 10.54 -4.41
N ILE A 92 8.47 11.76 -4.51
CA ILE A 92 7.83 12.44 -3.36
C ILE A 92 6.60 11.67 -2.88
N ALA A 93 5.79 11.14 -3.80
CA ALA A 93 4.63 10.32 -3.48
C ALA A 93 5.05 9.02 -2.76
N MET A 94 6.14 8.39 -3.19
CA MET A 94 6.69 7.20 -2.53
C MET A 94 7.16 7.49 -1.10
N ILE A 95 7.85 8.61 -0.87
CA ILE A 95 8.22 9.03 0.49
C ILE A 95 6.98 9.24 1.36
N ALA A 96 5.96 9.92 0.84
CA ALA A 96 4.73 10.16 1.58
C ALA A 96 3.99 8.86 1.93
N ILE A 97 3.91 7.89 1.00
CA ILE A 97 3.36 6.55 1.26
C ILE A 97 4.15 5.84 2.35
N LEU A 98 5.48 5.82 2.27
CA LEU A 98 6.33 5.13 3.24
C LEU A 98 6.16 5.72 4.64
N LEU A 99 6.17 7.04 4.78
CA LEU A 99 5.94 7.71 6.06
C LEU A 99 4.57 7.38 6.63
N ALA A 100 3.53 7.43 5.81
CA ALA A 100 2.17 7.10 6.21
C ALA A 100 2.03 5.63 6.63
N LEU A 101 2.68 4.71 5.92
CA LEU A 101 2.66 3.28 6.24
C LEU A 101 3.46 2.95 7.51
N ILE A 102 4.54 3.69 7.82
CA ILE A 102 5.32 3.53 9.06
C ILE A 102 4.51 3.96 10.29
N ILE A 103 3.68 4.99 10.18
CA ILE A 103 2.87 5.50 11.28
C ILE A 103 1.77 4.49 11.70
N ARG A 104 1.22 3.71 10.77
CA ARG A 104 0.13 2.76 11.03
C ARG A 104 0.44 1.69 12.09
N PRO A 105 1.51 0.88 11.99
CA PRO A 105 1.84 -0.12 12.99
C PRO A 105 2.07 0.47 14.38
N VAL A 106 2.65 1.66 14.43
CA VAL A 106 2.85 2.39 15.68
C VAL A 106 1.49 2.76 16.27
N GLY A 107 0.57 3.30 15.46
CA GLY A 107 -0.78 3.65 15.89
C GLY A 107 -1.57 2.46 16.43
N PHE A 108 -1.56 1.32 15.73
CA PHE A 108 -2.24 0.10 16.19
C PHE A 108 -1.73 -0.40 17.54
N LYS A 109 -0.41 -0.34 17.77
CA LYS A 109 0.21 -0.83 19.01
C LYS A 109 0.14 0.15 20.17
N PHE A 110 0.26 1.46 19.92
CA PHE A 110 0.43 2.46 20.97
C PHE A 110 -0.85 3.19 21.38
N ARG A 111 -1.88 3.23 20.53
CA ARG A 111 -3.16 3.88 20.86
C ARG A 111 -3.76 3.42 22.20
N GLY A 112 -3.73 2.12 22.47
CA GLY A 112 -4.28 1.52 23.67
C GLY A 112 -3.38 1.50 24.90
N LYS A 113 -2.15 2.02 24.82
CA LYS A 113 -1.18 1.95 25.93
C LYS A 113 -1.45 2.97 27.03
N VAL A 114 -2.09 4.09 26.69
CA VAL A 114 -2.40 5.18 27.64
C VAL A 114 -3.89 5.46 27.62
N SER A 115 -4.45 5.72 28.80
CA SER A 115 -5.89 5.99 28.98
C SER A 115 -6.28 7.43 28.63
N ASP A 116 -5.30 8.33 28.41
CA ASP A 116 -5.51 9.74 28.12
C ASP A 116 -6.27 9.90 26.78
N PRO A 117 -7.42 10.62 26.78
CA PRO A 117 -8.17 10.91 25.55
C PRO A 117 -7.37 11.67 24.50
N ARG A 118 -6.44 12.54 24.92
CA ARG A 118 -5.58 13.29 23.99
C ARG A 118 -4.61 12.37 23.26
N TRP A 119 -4.04 11.41 23.98
CA TRP A 119 -3.16 10.39 23.40
C TRP A 119 -3.90 9.57 22.34
N ARG A 120 -5.12 9.12 22.66
CA ARG A 120 -5.94 8.34 21.72
C ARG A 120 -6.31 9.16 20.48
N ALA A 121 -6.67 10.45 20.65
CA ALA A 121 -7.00 11.33 19.54
C ALA A 121 -5.82 11.54 18.58
N VAL A 122 -4.59 11.68 19.10
CA VAL A 122 -3.38 11.77 18.27
C VAL A 122 -3.19 10.52 17.41
N TRP A 123 -3.34 9.33 18.02
CA TRP A 123 -3.18 8.08 17.28
C TRP A 123 -4.34 7.80 16.33
N ASP A 124 -5.56 8.22 16.64
CA ASP A 124 -6.69 8.14 15.71
C ASP A 124 -6.46 9.01 14.47
N THR A 125 -5.91 10.21 14.64
CA THR A 125 -5.50 11.08 13.52
C THR A 125 -4.33 10.47 12.74
N ALA A 126 -3.36 9.89 13.42
CA ALA A 126 -2.24 9.21 12.78
C ALA A 126 -2.69 7.99 11.94
N LEU A 127 -3.63 7.20 12.45
CA LEU A 127 -4.24 6.09 11.72
C LEU A 127 -5.05 6.55 10.52
N PHE A 128 -5.78 7.67 10.66
CA PHE A 128 -6.48 8.30 9.53
C PHE A 128 -5.51 8.72 8.42
N ILE A 129 -4.44 9.45 8.75
CA ILE A 129 -3.40 9.86 7.80
C ILE A 129 -2.76 8.63 7.16
N GLY A 130 -2.41 7.61 7.96
CA GLY A 130 -1.82 6.36 7.52
C GLY A 130 -2.72 5.52 6.61
N GLY A 131 -4.04 5.68 6.68
CA GLY A 131 -5.00 5.06 5.77
C GLY A 131 -5.27 5.92 4.53
N PHE A 132 -5.59 7.19 4.73
CA PHE A 132 -6.04 8.11 3.69
C PHE A 132 -4.94 8.45 2.68
N VAL A 133 -3.75 8.83 3.15
CA VAL A 133 -2.65 9.27 2.28
C VAL A 133 -2.22 8.18 1.28
N PRO A 134 -1.94 6.93 1.71
CA PRO A 134 -1.62 5.88 0.75
C PRO A 134 -2.77 5.57 -0.22
N SER A 135 -4.02 5.55 0.26
CA SER A 135 -5.18 5.29 -0.60
C SER A 135 -5.32 6.35 -1.70
N LEU A 136 -5.17 7.62 -1.34
CA LEU A 136 -5.21 8.72 -2.28
C LEU A 136 -4.09 8.63 -3.32
N ILE A 137 -2.85 8.41 -2.86
CA ILE A 137 -1.68 8.35 -3.75
C ILE A 137 -1.77 7.16 -4.69
N PHE A 138 -2.17 5.97 -4.21
CA PHE A 138 -2.37 4.81 -5.07
C PHE A 138 -3.47 5.07 -6.11
N GLY A 139 -4.59 5.71 -5.72
CA GLY A 139 -5.64 6.08 -6.66
C GLY A 139 -5.15 7.04 -7.74
N VAL A 140 -4.41 8.07 -7.35
CA VAL A 140 -3.80 9.04 -8.29
C VAL A 140 -2.77 8.36 -9.19
N ALA A 141 -1.92 7.49 -8.65
CA ALA A 141 -0.91 6.78 -9.44
C ALA A 141 -1.56 5.88 -10.50
N VAL A 142 -2.57 5.09 -10.12
CA VAL A 142 -3.33 4.25 -11.05
C VAL A 142 -4.03 5.12 -12.11
N GLY A 143 -4.64 6.23 -11.72
CA GLY A 143 -5.26 7.18 -12.64
C GLY A 143 -4.27 7.74 -13.66
N ASN A 144 -3.07 8.11 -13.23
CA ASN A 144 -2.01 8.59 -14.13
C ASN A 144 -1.53 7.50 -15.11
N VAL A 145 -1.44 6.25 -14.65
CA VAL A 145 -1.08 5.13 -15.54
C VAL A 145 -2.14 4.92 -16.62
N PHE A 146 -3.42 5.04 -16.29
CA PHE A 146 -4.51 4.92 -17.28
C PHE A 146 -4.53 6.08 -18.28
N LEU A 147 -4.20 7.29 -17.85
CA LEU A 147 -4.13 8.47 -18.73
C LEU A 147 -2.86 8.49 -19.59
N GLY A 148 -1.86 7.71 -19.23
CA GLY A 148 -0.54 7.74 -19.85
C GLY A 148 0.29 8.92 -19.32
N ALA A 149 1.14 8.67 -18.32
CA ALA A 149 2.06 9.69 -17.81
C ALA A 149 3.13 10.01 -18.86
N PRO A 150 3.26 11.28 -19.33
CA PRO A 150 4.34 11.66 -20.23
C PRO A 150 5.66 11.61 -19.47
N PHE A 151 6.60 10.78 -19.93
CA PHE A 151 7.97 10.78 -19.42
C PHE A 151 8.94 10.72 -20.59
N GLN A 152 10.10 11.35 -20.42
CA GLN A 152 11.22 11.24 -21.35
C GLN A 152 12.39 10.61 -20.61
N LEU A 153 13.01 9.62 -21.23
CA LEU A 153 14.25 9.04 -20.74
C LEU A 153 15.40 9.87 -21.35
N ASP A 154 16.10 10.63 -20.52
CA ASP A 154 17.39 11.20 -20.92
C ASP A 154 18.40 10.04 -21.02
N VAL A 155 18.67 9.63 -22.24
CA VAL A 155 19.72 8.66 -22.56
C VAL A 155 21.03 9.44 -22.71
N THR A 156 21.66 9.81 -21.58
CA THR A 156 23.05 10.29 -21.55
C THR A 156 23.99 9.18 -21.17
#